data_d9f1b9e0d79bb04fa5977a9b9cad202e
#
_entry.id   d9f1b9e0d79bb04fa5977a9b9cad202e
#
_cell.length_a   1.000
_cell.length_b   1.000
_cell.length_c   1.000
_cell.angle_alpha   90.00
_cell.angle_beta   90.00
_cell.angle_gamma   90.00
#
_symmetry.space_group_name_H-M   'P 1'
#
loop_
_entity.id
_entity.type
_entity.pdbx_description
1 polymer ?
#
loop_
_entity_poly.entity_id
_entity_poly.type
_entity_poly.pdbx_seq_one_letter_code
_entity_poly.pdbx_strand_id
1 'polypeptide(L)'
;EDIWLGTSYGLTKLKISSNGNYDYKNFNENEGLPNNTIHGIIEDKEGHLWLSSNTGIILFDSQKNTFRNFNHRTGLDITEFSDNAYFQDKINNRYFFGGVNGVVWIKKEKKKKNNFVPDIHFTKVRIFNKEYNIHEFEKILKISC
;
A
#
# COMPACT_ATOMS: atom_id res chain seq x y z
N GLU A 1 1.87 -9.68 23.59
CA GLU A 1 1.63 -10.12 22.21
C GLU A 1 0.56 -9.22 21.59
N ASP A 2 0.76 -8.79 20.35
CA ASP A 2 -0.21 -7.95 19.62
C ASP A 2 -1.12 -8.88 18.80
N ILE A 3 -2.42 -8.70 18.89
CA ILE A 3 -3.43 -9.43 18.11
C ILE A 3 -4.04 -8.45 17.11
N TRP A 4 -4.13 -8.85 15.84
CA TRP A 4 -4.75 -8.04 14.80
C TRP A 4 -6.09 -8.63 14.38
N LEU A 5 -7.11 -7.79 14.36
CA LEU A 5 -8.49 -8.15 14.02
C LEU A 5 -8.94 -7.33 12.82
N GLY A 6 -9.30 -8.00 11.72
CA GLY A 6 -9.95 -7.38 10.57
C GLY A 6 -11.46 -7.41 10.73
N THR A 7 -12.12 -6.30 10.48
CA THR A 7 -13.57 -6.14 10.60
C THR A 7 -14.13 -5.36 9.42
N SER A 8 -15.45 -5.21 9.35
CA SER A 8 -16.11 -4.29 8.41
C SER A 8 -16.00 -2.80 8.81
N TYR A 9 -15.39 -2.52 9.97
CA TYR A 9 -15.20 -1.16 10.50
C TYR A 9 -13.74 -0.76 10.65
N GLY A 10 -12.83 -1.55 10.11
CA GLY A 10 -11.40 -1.28 10.09
C GLY A 10 -10.54 -2.41 10.61
N LEU A 11 -9.28 -2.08 10.86
CA LEU A 11 -8.26 -2.94 11.43
C LEU A 11 -8.06 -2.57 12.90
N THR A 12 -8.23 -3.52 13.80
CA THR A 12 -8.03 -3.32 15.24
C THR A 12 -6.77 -4.03 15.72
N LYS A 13 -5.91 -3.31 16.41
CA LYS A 13 -4.79 -3.86 17.17
C LYS A 13 -5.23 -4.01 18.63
N LEU A 14 -5.18 -5.24 19.13
CA LEU A 14 -5.49 -5.56 20.53
C LEU A 14 -4.21 -6.00 21.25
N LYS A 15 -3.96 -5.41 22.40
CA LYS A 15 -2.90 -5.82 23.34
C LYS A 15 -3.52 -6.35 24.61
N ILE A 16 -3.10 -7.55 25.00
CA ILE A 16 -3.50 -8.15 26.26
C ILE A 16 -2.28 -8.19 27.17
N SER A 17 -2.41 -7.55 28.32
CA SER A 17 -1.38 -7.52 29.37
C SER A 17 -1.45 -8.78 30.23
N SER A 18 -0.33 -9.13 30.88
CA SER A 18 -0.24 -10.32 31.75
C SER A 18 -1.19 -10.32 32.96
N ASN A 19 -1.67 -9.15 33.35
CA ASN A 19 -2.67 -8.97 34.44
C ASN A 19 -4.13 -9.07 33.96
N GLY A 20 -4.35 -9.43 32.67
CA GLY A 20 -5.69 -9.54 32.07
C GLY A 20 -6.28 -8.22 31.55
N ASN A 21 -5.60 -7.09 31.72
CA ASN A 21 -6.05 -5.84 31.14
C ASN A 21 -5.78 -5.84 29.64
N TYR A 22 -6.67 -5.19 28.87
CA TYR A 22 -6.51 -5.03 27.43
C TYR A 22 -6.54 -3.56 27.04
N ASP A 23 -5.80 -3.26 25.99
CA ASP A 23 -5.79 -1.97 25.28
C ASP A 23 -6.00 -2.24 23.81
N TYR A 24 -6.70 -1.34 23.11
CA TYR A 24 -6.93 -1.51 21.68
C TYR A 24 -6.78 -0.19 20.92
N LYS A 25 -6.33 -0.32 19.69
CA LYS A 25 -6.27 0.79 18.74
C LYS A 25 -6.95 0.37 17.45
N ASN A 26 -7.92 1.17 17.00
CA ASN A 26 -8.59 0.97 15.74
C ASN A 26 -7.97 1.87 14.66
N PHE A 27 -7.86 1.34 13.45
CA PHE A 27 -7.46 2.03 12.24
C PHE A 27 -8.61 1.94 11.24
N ASN A 28 -9.13 3.07 10.83
CA ASN A 28 -10.18 3.22 9.83
C ASN A 28 -9.77 4.29 8.79
N GLU A 29 -10.67 4.70 7.93
CA GLU A 29 -10.39 5.70 6.90
C GLU A 29 -9.92 7.05 7.46
N ASN A 30 -10.32 7.42 8.69
CA ASN A 30 -9.84 8.65 9.33
C ASN A 30 -8.36 8.55 9.71
N GLU A 31 -7.86 7.33 10.00
CA GLU A 31 -6.46 7.05 10.27
C GLU A 31 -5.69 6.69 8.98
N GLY A 32 -6.31 6.83 7.81
CA GLY A 32 -5.69 6.62 6.50
C GLY A 32 -5.77 5.20 5.97
N LEU A 33 -6.59 4.32 6.56
CA LEU A 33 -6.87 3.01 5.99
C LEU A 33 -7.64 3.18 4.68
N PRO A 34 -7.20 2.60 3.55
CA PRO A 34 -7.84 2.81 2.25
C PRO A 34 -9.27 2.28 2.12
N ASN A 35 -9.64 1.30 2.95
CA ASN A 35 -11.00 0.74 3.01
C ASN A 35 -11.24 0.11 4.38
N ASN A 36 -12.42 0.32 4.95
CA ASN A 36 -12.75 -0.17 6.28
C ASN A 36 -13.03 -1.67 6.35
N THR A 37 -13.44 -2.30 5.24
CA THR A 37 -13.75 -3.75 5.25
C THR A 37 -12.48 -4.55 5.02
N ILE A 38 -12.08 -5.34 6.01
CA ILE A 38 -10.90 -6.21 5.97
C ILE A 38 -11.36 -7.67 5.99
N HIS A 39 -11.09 -8.40 4.91
CA HIS A 39 -11.50 -9.80 4.70
C HIS A 39 -10.45 -10.81 5.16
N GLY A 40 -9.18 -10.46 5.09
CA GLY A 40 -8.07 -11.33 5.45
C GLY A 40 -6.83 -10.57 5.86
N ILE A 41 -6.03 -11.17 6.75
CA ILE A 41 -4.80 -10.60 7.28
C ILE A 41 -3.69 -11.64 7.19
N ILE A 42 -2.57 -11.27 6.57
CA ILE A 42 -1.33 -12.05 6.59
C ILE A 42 -0.21 -11.16 7.09
N GLU A 43 0.48 -11.58 8.14
CA GLU A 43 1.69 -10.93 8.61
C GLU A 43 2.91 -11.49 7.88
N ASP A 44 3.77 -10.62 7.39
CA ASP A 44 5.02 -11.01 6.76
C ASP A 44 6.17 -11.12 7.77
N LYS A 45 7.32 -11.64 7.32
CA LYS A 45 8.50 -11.85 8.18
C LYS A 45 9.13 -10.55 8.71
N GLU A 46 8.73 -9.41 8.19
CA GLU A 46 9.22 -8.07 8.59
C GLU A 46 8.21 -7.36 9.49
N GLY A 47 7.08 -8.03 9.82
CA GLY A 47 6.03 -7.47 10.68
C GLY A 47 5.08 -6.52 9.95
N HIS A 48 5.07 -6.50 8.60
CA HIS A 48 4.04 -5.79 7.86
C HIS A 48 2.80 -6.67 7.72
N LEU A 49 1.64 -6.03 7.68
CA LEU A 49 0.38 -6.72 7.44
C LEU A 49 -0.07 -6.54 5.98
N TRP A 50 -0.39 -7.65 5.35
CA TRP A 50 -1.04 -7.70 4.06
C TRP A 50 -2.52 -7.95 4.28
N LEU A 51 -3.36 -7.00 3.90
CA LEU A 51 -4.79 -7.00 4.16
C LEU A 51 -5.54 -7.08 2.84
N SER A 52 -6.51 -7.98 2.73
CA SER A 52 -7.45 -7.96 1.62
C SER A 52 -8.70 -7.14 1.99
N SER A 53 -9.22 -6.37 1.04
CA SER A 53 -10.35 -5.46 1.25
C SER A 53 -11.27 -5.40 0.04
N ASN A 54 -12.35 -4.61 0.10
CA ASN A 54 -13.24 -4.37 -1.05
C ASN A 54 -12.61 -3.49 -2.15
N THR A 55 -11.44 -2.88 -1.91
CA THR A 55 -10.81 -1.96 -2.86
C THR A 55 -9.42 -2.40 -3.28
N GLY A 56 -9.02 -3.62 -2.92
CA GLY A 56 -7.70 -4.16 -3.27
C GLY A 56 -6.96 -4.79 -2.11
N ILE A 57 -5.65 -4.93 -2.27
CA ILE A 57 -4.74 -5.40 -1.23
C ILE A 57 -4.05 -4.19 -0.59
N ILE A 58 -4.06 -4.13 0.73
CA ILE A 58 -3.44 -3.07 1.52
C ILE A 58 -2.20 -3.62 2.21
N LEU A 59 -1.06 -2.98 2.03
CA LEU A 59 0.15 -3.22 2.83
C LEU A 59 0.22 -2.19 3.94
N PHE A 60 0.21 -2.64 5.18
CA PHE A 60 0.32 -1.81 6.37
C PHE A 60 1.67 -2.01 7.07
N ASP A 61 2.45 -0.95 7.18
CA ASP A 61 3.66 -0.88 8.01
C ASP A 61 3.25 -0.37 9.40
N SER A 62 3.12 -1.28 10.36
CA SER A 62 2.66 -0.97 11.71
C SER A 62 3.67 -0.14 12.53
N GLN A 63 4.94 -0.11 12.14
CA GLN A 63 5.98 0.67 12.80
C GLN A 63 5.91 2.15 12.37
N LYS A 64 5.62 2.38 11.07
CA LYS A 64 5.52 3.72 10.51
C LYS A 64 4.09 4.25 10.49
N ASN A 65 3.10 3.42 10.81
CA ASN A 65 1.67 3.72 10.64
C ASN A 65 1.33 4.20 9.22
N THR A 66 1.86 3.52 8.20
CA THR A 66 1.63 3.87 6.80
C THR A 66 0.92 2.77 6.04
N PHE A 67 -0.04 3.16 5.21
CA PHE A 67 -0.79 2.26 4.34
C PHE A 67 -0.40 2.47 2.89
N ARG A 68 -0.30 1.36 2.13
CA ARG A 68 -0.15 1.37 0.68
C ARG A 68 -1.19 0.48 0.06
N ASN A 69 -2.05 1.04 -0.79
CA ASN A 69 -3.10 0.30 -1.47
C ASN A 69 -2.65 -0.15 -2.87
N PHE A 70 -2.89 -1.42 -3.18
CA PHE A 70 -2.72 -2.02 -4.50
C PHE A 70 -4.11 -2.32 -5.08
N ASN A 71 -4.44 -1.70 -6.20
CA ASN A 71 -5.73 -1.79 -6.87
C ASN A 71 -5.56 -1.73 -8.40
N HIS A 72 -6.63 -1.53 -9.17
CA HIS A 72 -6.56 -1.39 -10.63
C HIS A 72 -5.54 -0.36 -11.11
N ARG A 73 -5.39 0.77 -10.41
CA ARG A 73 -4.41 1.81 -10.79
C ARG A 73 -2.97 1.35 -10.62
N THR A 74 -2.74 0.34 -9.82
CA THR A 74 -1.42 -0.27 -9.57
C THR A 74 -1.24 -1.60 -10.28
N GLY A 75 -2.18 -1.97 -11.18
CA GLY A 75 -2.10 -3.19 -11.99
C GLY A 75 -2.66 -4.44 -11.31
N LEU A 76 -3.53 -4.29 -10.30
CA LEU A 76 -4.22 -5.40 -9.67
C LEU A 76 -5.60 -5.58 -10.31
N ASP A 77 -5.83 -6.70 -11.02
CA ASP A 77 -7.07 -6.95 -11.76
C ASP A 77 -8.24 -7.35 -10.84
N ILE A 78 -7.95 -7.97 -9.69
CA ILE A 78 -8.93 -8.37 -8.69
C ILE A 78 -8.92 -7.38 -7.54
N THR A 79 -10.06 -6.78 -7.22
CA THR A 79 -10.19 -5.77 -6.16
C THR A 79 -11.20 -6.15 -5.09
N GLU A 80 -12.13 -7.05 -5.38
CA GLU A 80 -13.11 -7.57 -4.41
C GLU A 80 -12.64 -8.93 -3.89
N PHE A 81 -12.30 -8.98 -2.62
CA PHE A 81 -11.82 -10.18 -1.95
C PHE A 81 -12.92 -10.78 -1.06
N SER A 82 -12.81 -12.08 -0.81
CA SER A 82 -13.79 -12.83 -0.01
C SER A 82 -13.28 -13.06 1.40
N ASP A 83 -14.21 -13.13 2.36
CA ASP A 83 -13.89 -13.40 3.76
C ASP A 83 -13.14 -14.72 3.92
N ASN A 84 -12.10 -14.71 4.74
CA ASN A 84 -11.25 -15.86 5.04
C ASN A 84 -10.59 -16.53 3.83
N ALA A 85 -10.63 -15.94 2.65
CA ALA A 85 -10.04 -16.47 1.43
C ALA A 85 -8.57 -16.04 1.29
N TYR A 86 -7.72 -16.44 2.22
CA TYR A 86 -6.28 -16.15 2.16
C TYR A 86 -5.45 -17.34 2.61
N PHE A 87 -4.21 -17.42 2.10
CA PHE A 87 -3.28 -18.49 2.45
C PHE A 87 -1.83 -17.97 2.40
N GLN A 88 -1.05 -18.36 3.40
CA GLN A 88 0.39 -18.06 3.46
C GLN A 88 1.21 -19.31 3.17
N ASP A 89 1.91 -19.34 2.03
CA ASP A 89 2.95 -20.31 1.74
C ASP A 89 4.27 -19.86 2.38
N LYS A 90 4.53 -20.33 3.58
CA LYS A 90 5.73 -19.99 4.36
C LYS A 90 7.03 -20.51 3.73
N ILE A 91 6.94 -21.60 2.96
CA ILE A 91 8.10 -22.26 2.32
C ILE A 91 8.60 -21.38 1.17
N ASN A 92 7.71 -20.97 0.26
CA ASN A 92 8.05 -20.20 -0.93
C ASN A 92 7.91 -18.68 -0.74
N ASN A 93 7.53 -18.23 0.47
CA ASN A 93 7.29 -16.83 0.81
C ASN A 93 6.29 -16.16 -0.13
N ARG A 94 5.12 -16.81 -0.28
CA ARG A 94 4.01 -16.34 -1.11
C ARG A 94 2.76 -16.12 -0.27
N TYR A 95 2.00 -15.10 -0.63
CA TYR A 95 0.71 -14.76 -0.01
C TYR A 95 -0.35 -14.84 -1.08
N PHE A 96 -1.43 -15.57 -0.82
CA PHE A 96 -2.55 -15.77 -1.72
C PHE A 96 -3.79 -15.14 -1.13
N PHE A 97 -4.56 -14.44 -1.96
CA PHE A 97 -5.83 -13.84 -1.58
C PHE A 97 -6.86 -14.17 -2.65
N GLY A 98 -7.96 -14.80 -2.24
CA GLY A 98 -9.07 -15.16 -3.10
C GLY A 98 -10.11 -14.06 -3.18
N GLY A 99 -10.62 -13.83 -4.36
CA GLY A 99 -11.67 -12.85 -4.63
C GLY A 99 -12.71 -13.38 -5.59
N VAL A 100 -13.68 -12.54 -5.93
CA VAL A 100 -14.87 -12.91 -6.72
C VAL A 100 -14.50 -13.52 -8.09
N ASN A 101 -13.45 -13.03 -8.72
CA ASN A 101 -13.05 -13.40 -10.09
C ASN A 101 -11.70 -14.14 -10.16
N GLY A 102 -11.20 -14.69 -9.05
CA GLY A 102 -9.95 -15.44 -9.08
C GLY A 102 -9.09 -15.28 -7.83
N VAL A 103 -7.79 -15.49 -7.99
CA VAL A 103 -6.81 -15.46 -6.92
C VAL A 103 -5.66 -14.52 -7.27
N VAL A 104 -5.33 -13.63 -6.37
CA VAL A 104 -4.09 -12.85 -6.42
C VAL A 104 -3.03 -13.55 -5.59
N TRP A 105 -1.81 -13.61 -6.10
CA TRP A 105 -0.68 -14.04 -5.30
C TRP A 105 0.45 -13.03 -5.33
N ILE A 106 1.10 -12.85 -4.20
CA ILE A 106 2.20 -11.91 -4.01
C ILE A 106 3.42 -12.72 -3.60
N LYS A 107 4.53 -12.52 -4.31
CA LYS A 107 5.85 -13.04 -3.93
C LYS A 107 6.71 -11.87 -3.46
N LYS A 108 7.13 -11.91 -2.22
CA LYS A 108 8.05 -10.91 -1.72
C LYS A 108 9.47 -11.26 -2.16
N GLU A 109 9.94 -10.61 -3.20
CA GLU A 109 11.34 -10.69 -3.61
C GLU A 109 12.18 -9.68 -2.80
N LYS A 110 13.42 -10.07 -2.47
CA LYS A 110 14.38 -9.11 -1.90
C LYS A 110 14.53 -7.97 -2.91
N LYS A 111 14.17 -6.75 -2.52
CA LYS A 111 14.34 -5.56 -3.36
C LYS A 111 15.80 -5.50 -3.79
N LYS A 112 16.09 -5.74 -5.07
CA LYS A 112 17.31 -5.22 -5.68
C LYS A 112 17.18 -3.70 -5.63
N LYS A 113 18.13 -3.05 -4.95
CA LYS A 113 18.16 -1.58 -4.91
C LYS A 113 18.26 -1.10 -6.35
N ASN A 114 17.19 -0.53 -6.88
CA ASN A 114 17.25 0.08 -8.19
C ASN A 114 18.00 1.40 -8.02
N ASN A 115 19.26 1.42 -8.43
CA ASN A 115 20.10 2.62 -8.40
C ASN A 115 19.92 3.48 -9.68
N PHE A 116 18.95 3.14 -10.52
CA PHE A 116 18.63 3.92 -11.69
C PHE A 116 17.97 5.22 -11.26
N VAL A 117 18.66 6.33 -11.48
CA VAL A 117 18.12 7.68 -11.35
C VAL A 117 17.66 8.06 -12.76
N PRO A 118 16.34 8.19 -13.02
CA PRO A 118 15.89 8.62 -14.33
C PRO A 118 16.31 10.06 -14.58
N ASP A 119 16.84 10.35 -15.76
CA ASP A 119 17.05 11.71 -16.22
C ASP A 119 15.71 12.41 -16.41
N ILE A 120 15.52 13.53 -15.73
CA ILE A 120 14.32 14.34 -15.84
C ILE A 120 14.55 15.40 -16.91
N HIS A 121 13.81 15.30 -18.00
CA HIS A 121 13.81 16.31 -19.06
C HIS A 121 12.48 17.03 -19.08
N PHE A 122 12.53 18.35 -18.99
CA PHE A 122 11.35 19.20 -19.27
C PHE A 122 11.15 19.26 -20.77
N THR A 123 10.02 18.78 -21.27
CA THR A 123 9.72 18.81 -22.69
C THR A 123 8.96 20.07 -23.10
N LYS A 124 8.20 20.66 -22.16
CA LYS A 124 7.38 21.86 -22.42
C LYS A 124 7.23 22.66 -21.14
N VAL A 125 7.21 23.98 -21.27
CA VAL A 125 6.88 24.93 -20.19
C VAL A 125 5.72 25.80 -20.66
N ARG A 126 4.70 25.97 -19.82
CA ARG A 126 3.58 26.89 -20.05
C ARG A 126 3.58 28.03 -19.03
N ILE A 127 3.55 29.27 -19.52
CA ILE A 127 3.41 30.46 -18.68
C ILE A 127 2.21 31.23 -19.23
N PHE A 128 1.20 31.51 -18.39
CA PHE A 128 -0.05 32.19 -18.78
C PHE A 128 -0.70 31.60 -20.04
N ASN A 129 -0.83 30.26 -20.12
CA ASN A 129 -1.37 29.50 -21.26
C ASN A 129 -0.56 29.59 -22.57
N LYS A 130 0.60 30.23 -22.60
CA LYS A 130 1.50 30.28 -23.74
C LYS A 130 2.58 29.21 -23.61
N GLU A 131 2.74 28.35 -24.61
CA GLU A 131 3.79 27.34 -24.65
C GLU A 131 5.12 27.98 -25.06
N TYR A 132 6.20 27.59 -24.33
CA TYR A 132 7.56 27.96 -24.63
C TYR A 132 8.40 26.70 -24.87
N ASN A 133 9.25 26.72 -25.91
CA ASN A 133 10.22 25.67 -26.13
C ASN A 133 11.33 25.79 -25.08
N ILE A 134 11.86 24.62 -24.64
CA ILE A 134 12.88 24.56 -23.59
C ILE A 134 14.11 25.42 -23.91
N HIS A 135 14.52 25.48 -25.19
CA HIS A 135 15.65 26.33 -25.63
C HIS A 135 15.39 27.83 -25.52
N GLU A 136 14.13 28.25 -25.61
CA GLU A 136 13.73 29.66 -25.37
C GLU A 136 13.73 30.00 -23.89
N PHE A 137 13.36 29.01 -23.05
CA PHE A 137 13.31 29.18 -21.59
C PHE A 137 14.69 29.28 -20.96
N GLU A 138 15.67 28.53 -21.46
CA GLU A 138 17.09 28.68 -21.04
C GLU A 138 17.67 30.06 -21.32
N LYS A 139 17.22 30.74 -22.38
CA LYS A 139 17.58 32.12 -22.66
C LYS A 139 16.99 33.11 -21.65
N ILE A 140 15.75 32.83 -21.18
CA ILE A 140 15.06 33.68 -20.20
C ILE A 140 15.72 33.57 -18.81
N LEU A 141 16.11 32.34 -18.41
CA LEU A 141 16.75 32.08 -17.12
C LEU A 141 18.19 32.63 -17.03
N LYS A 142 18.92 32.72 -18.16
CA LYS A 142 20.28 33.27 -18.18
C LYS A 142 20.35 34.81 -18.05
N ILE A 143 19.21 35.48 -18.09
CA ILE A 143 19.13 36.96 -17.93
C ILE A 143 18.97 37.39 -16.45
N SER A 144 18.78 36.42 -15.53
CA SER A 144 18.45 36.66 -14.12
C SER A 144 19.55 36.23 -13.12
N CYS A 145 20.79 36.03 -13.57
CA CYS A 145 21.94 35.76 -12.71
C CYS A 145 22.94 36.91 -12.76
#